data_b6b5e6643698177a5809f9347ca5080c
#
_entry.id   b6b5e6643698177a5809f9347ca5080c
#
_cell.length_a   1.000
_cell.length_b   1.000
_cell.length_c   1.000
_cell.angle_alpha   90.00
_cell.angle_beta   90.00
_cell.angle_gamma   90.00
#
_symmetry.space_group_name_H-M   'P 1'
#
loop_
_entity.id
_entity.type
_entity.pdbx_description
1 polymer ?
#
loop_
_entity_poly.entity_id
_entity_poly.type
_entity_poly.pdbx_seq_one_letter_code
_entity_poly.pdbx_strand_id
1 'polypeptide(L)'
;MRYKSNIFLSIIFIAMSFFLLFSIHSIEKSLKLQLDENVFLGDNSLNFTITCDNGEKVDNKIISLDNQYVVMRDDLGGYKQYAIYFKGKLNKEPKMIKGRFFYEDDFNKNNKLAVIGKNLKDEIIVKNGENYYYIENEYYKVIGIMGDRKEETSCDSSVYINLDSLIKDNTSFYLQGHYILQSKGENEEIFQDVKNIYENKNVIVREKISENQSPISKILNKIDVYSIENIIKVIIVLILNISLTTIYWIKRKSRIIGIKRAMGATKNRISLEILKELSTVSIISFFIGYLSYLFITYIRDGYVKFYFVTMLAVLGITIITTLIAAGISIYNINKMEPSKIMRCC
;
A
#
# COMPACT_ATOMS: atom_id res chain seq x y z
N MET A 1 -43.33 14.68 7.56
CA MET A 1 -42.03 15.41 7.78
C MET A 1 -40.99 14.61 8.53
N ARG A 2 -41.33 13.72 9.45
CA ARG A 2 -40.37 12.90 10.25
C ARG A 2 -39.47 12.01 9.40
N TYR A 3 -40.02 11.37 8.33
CA TYR A 3 -39.25 10.47 7.46
C TYR A 3 -38.18 11.18 6.59
N LYS A 4 -38.48 12.35 6.03
CA LYS A 4 -37.55 13.07 5.14
C LYS A 4 -36.23 13.49 5.82
N SER A 5 -36.29 13.79 7.11
CA SER A 5 -35.12 14.22 7.89
C SER A 5 -34.19 13.03 8.21
N ASN A 6 -34.74 11.84 8.47
CA ASN A 6 -33.97 10.63 8.74
C ASN A 6 -33.37 10.06 7.45
N ILE A 7 -34.10 10.17 6.31
CA ILE A 7 -33.60 9.75 5.00
C ILE A 7 -32.34 10.54 4.62
N PHE A 8 -32.36 11.87 4.79
CA PHE A 8 -31.20 12.71 4.48
C PHE A 8 -29.98 12.34 5.34
N LEU A 9 -30.18 12.14 6.64
CA LEU A 9 -29.14 11.70 7.55
C LEU A 9 -28.61 10.30 7.16
N SER A 10 -29.50 9.37 6.80
CA SER A 10 -29.10 8.03 6.35
C SER A 10 -28.26 8.07 5.08
N ILE A 11 -28.59 8.89 4.10
CA ILE A 11 -27.81 9.04 2.86
C ILE A 11 -26.38 9.47 3.18
N ILE A 12 -26.19 10.42 4.09
CA ILE A 12 -24.85 10.89 4.49
C ILE A 12 -24.06 9.78 5.18
N PHE A 13 -24.68 9.05 6.11
CA PHE A 13 -24.01 7.93 6.77
C PHE A 13 -23.69 6.78 5.81
N ILE A 14 -24.54 6.50 4.83
CA ILE A 14 -24.26 5.51 3.78
C ILE A 14 -23.05 5.93 2.94
N ALA A 15 -23.06 7.17 2.44
CA ALA A 15 -21.95 7.70 1.65
C ALA A 15 -20.65 7.69 2.44
N MET A 16 -20.69 8.10 3.72
CA MET A 16 -19.54 8.06 4.62
C MET A 16 -18.99 6.66 4.81
N SER A 17 -19.84 5.70 5.14
CA SER A 17 -19.41 4.32 5.36
C SER A 17 -18.79 3.72 4.10
N PHE A 18 -19.37 4.01 2.94
CA PHE A 18 -18.84 3.61 1.64
C PHE A 18 -17.44 4.21 1.41
N PHE A 19 -17.27 5.51 1.62
CA PHE A 19 -16.00 6.21 1.42
C PHE A 19 -14.91 5.69 2.37
N LEU A 20 -15.24 5.46 3.63
CA LEU A 20 -14.30 4.90 4.61
C LEU A 20 -13.82 3.50 4.20
N LEU A 21 -14.76 2.62 3.82
CA LEU A 21 -14.43 1.28 3.37
C LEU A 21 -13.53 1.31 2.14
N PHE A 22 -13.86 2.15 1.16
CA PHE A 22 -13.07 2.30 -0.04
C PHE A 22 -11.66 2.81 0.26
N SER A 23 -11.53 3.82 1.12
CA SER A 23 -10.23 4.41 1.50
C SER A 23 -9.35 3.40 2.25
N ILE A 24 -9.90 2.70 3.26
CA ILE A 24 -9.15 1.72 4.03
C ILE A 24 -8.72 0.54 3.14
N HIS A 25 -9.61 0.06 2.28
CA HIS A 25 -9.26 -1.00 1.33
C HIS A 25 -8.16 -0.58 0.35
N SER A 26 -8.21 0.65 -0.16
CA SER A 26 -7.15 1.18 -1.04
C SER A 26 -5.79 1.22 -0.34
N ILE A 27 -5.76 1.62 0.94
CA ILE A 27 -4.54 1.66 1.75
C ILE A 27 -4.03 0.25 2.04
N GLU A 28 -4.91 -0.67 2.45
CA GLU A 28 -4.55 -2.06 2.69
C GLU A 28 -3.93 -2.70 1.44
N LYS A 29 -4.53 -2.43 0.27
CA LYS A 29 -4.01 -2.87 -1.03
C LYS A 29 -2.63 -2.27 -1.31
N SER A 30 -2.46 -0.96 -1.13
CA SER A 30 -1.18 -0.28 -1.33
C SER A 30 -0.09 -0.82 -0.40
N LEU A 31 -0.39 -0.99 0.90
CA LEU A 31 0.54 -1.58 1.87
C LEU A 31 0.94 -3.00 1.50
N LYS A 32 -0.01 -3.82 1.08
CA LYS A 32 0.28 -5.18 0.64
C LYS A 32 1.22 -5.20 -0.57
N LEU A 33 0.98 -4.33 -1.55
CA LEU A 33 1.86 -4.21 -2.72
C LEU A 33 3.28 -3.75 -2.33
N GLN A 34 3.40 -2.83 -1.38
CA GLN A 34 4.71 -2.37 -0.89
C GLN A 34 5.45 -3.43 -0.07
N LEU A 35 4.74 -4.22 0.73
CA LEU A 35 5.33 -5.33 1.50
C LEU A 35 5.80 -6.47 0.60
N ASP A 36 5.10 -6.71 -0.51
CA ASP A 36 5.45 -7.72 -1.50
C ASP A 36 6.48 -7.21 -2.55
N GLU A 37 6.97 -5.98 -2.44
CA GLU A 37 7.86 -5.36 -3.46
C GLU A 37 9.17 -6.14 -3.66
N ASN A 38 9.72 -6.71 -2.59
CA ASN A 38 10.93 -7.51 -2.64
C ASN A 38 10.61 -9.01 -2.50
N VAL A 39 9.80 -9.53 -3.42
CA VAL A 39 9.31 -10.93 -3.39
C VAL A 39 10.44 -11.97 -3.26
N PHE A 40 11.63 -11.66 -3.80
CA PHE A 40 12.79 -12.57 -3.81
C PHE A 40 13.62 -12.51 -2.53
N LEU A 41 13.53 -11.38 -1.81
CA LEU A 41 14.36 -11.08 -0.65
C LEU A 41 13.53 -11.32 0.62
N GLY A 42 14.13 -11.96 1.61
CA GLY A 42 13.53 -12.11 2.93
C GLY A 42 13.80 -10.88 3.82
N ASP A 43 13.28 -10.94 5.04
CA ASP A 43 13.35 -9.82 6.00
C ASP A 43 14.79 -9.47 6.45
N ASN A 44 15.76 -10.36 6.24
CA ASN A 44 17.15 -10.24 6.67
C ASN A 44 18.11 -9.87 5.54
N SER A 45 17.63 -9.20 4.48
CA SER A 45 18.52 -8.75 3.40
C SER A 45 19.48 -7.66 3.87
N LEU A 46 20.71 -7.68 3.37
CA LEU A 46 21.75 -6.71 3.64
C LEU A 46 21.85 -5.74 2.44
N ASN A 47 21.86 -4.45 2.72
CA ASN A 47 21.96 -3.40 1.70
C ASN A 47 23.39 -2.84 1.72
N PHE A 48 23.99 -2.68 0.54
CA PHE A 48 25.30 -2.07 0.41
C PHE A 48 25.42 -1.28 -0.90
N THR A 49 26.39 -0.39 -0.92
CA THR A 49 26.70 0.43 -2.09
C THR A 49 28.13 0.15 -2.53
N ILE A 50 28.32 -0.03 -3.82
CA ILE A 50 29.64 -0.09 -4.45
C ILE A 50 29.88 1.24 -5.13
N THR A 51 30.98 1.91 -4.79
CA THR A 51 31.46 3.12 -5.45
C THR A 51 32.87 2.87 -5.99
N CYS A 52 33.10 3.23 -7.24
CA CYS A 52 34.39 3.05 -7.93
C CYS A 52 34.93 4.40 -8.36
N ASP A 53 36.25 4.59 -8.31
CA ASP A 53 36.88 5.73 -8.98
C ASP A 53 36.80 5.56 -10.49
N ASN A 54 36.51 6.65 -11.20
CA ASN A 54 36.22 6.63 -12.64
C ASN A 54 37.40 6.10 -13.47
N GLY A 55 37.10 5.09 -14.28
CA GLY A 55 37.95 4.66 -15.41
C GLY A 55 38.75 3.38 -15.23
N GLU A 56 38.73 2.73 -14.05
CA GLU A 56 39.42 1.44 -13.88
C GLU A 56 38.55 0.26 -14.33
N LYS A 57 39.21 -0.74 -14.94
CA LYS A 57 38.59 -2.04 -15.23
C LYS A 57 38.52 -2.84 -13.94
N VAL A 58 37.32 -3.09 -13.46
CA VAL A 58 37.12 -3.90 -12.26
C VAL A 58 36.43 -5.21 -12.66
N ASP A 59 37.08 -6.34 -12.37
CA ASP A 59 36.49 -7.65 -12.62
C ASP A 59 35.20 -7.82 -11.80
N ASN A 60 34.18 -8.29 -12.45
CA ASN A 60 32.91 -8.57 -11.81
C ASN A 60 32.96 -9.90 -11.03
N LYS A 61 33.46 -9.86 -9.83
CA LYS A 61 33.52 -11.03 -8.96
C LYS A 61 32.34 -11.20 -8.01
N ILE A 62 31.40 -10.24 -7.99
CA ILE A 62 30.19 -10.33 -7.14
C ILE A 62 29.30 -11.53 -7.49
N ILE A 63 29.44 -12.04 -8.71
CA ILE A 63 28.73 -13.24 -9.20
C ILE A 63 29.53 -14.52 -9.07
N SER A 64 30.73 -14.50 -8.46
CA SER A 64 31.64 -15.66 -8.33
C SER A 64 31.72 -16.22 -6.92
N LEU A 65 30.83 -15.84 -6.02
CA LEU A 65 30.80 -16.33 -4.63
C LEU A 65 30.36 -17.80 -4.58
N ASP A 66 30.92 -18.55 -3.63
CA ASP A 66 30.69 -20.01 -3.54
C ASP A 66 29.36 -20.40 -2.88
N ASN A 67 28.81 -19.55 -2.06
CA ASN A 67 27.59 -19.82 -1.30
C ASN A 67 26.29 -19.66 -2.13
N GLN A 68 25.16 -20.14 -1.62
CA GLN A 68 23.85 -19.86 -2.19
C GLN A 68 23.39 -18.46 -1.76
N TYR A 69 23.20 -17.58 -2.72
CA TYR A 69 22.82 -16.19 -2.47
C TYR A 69 21.96 -15.61 -3.61
N VAL A 70 21.31 -14.52 -3.31
CA VAL A 70 20.63 -13.64 -4.27
C VAL A 70 21.25 -12.26 -4.13
N VAL A 71 21.67 -11.67 -5.23
CA VAL A 71 22.08 -10.27 -5.28
C VAL A 71 21.20 -9.54 -6.30
N MET A 72 20.71 -8.37 -5.89
CA MET A 72 19.87 -7.54 -6.72
C MET A 72 20.42 -6.11 -6.70
N ARG A 73 20.50 -5.50 -7.85
CA ARG A 73 20.79 -4.07 -8.02
C ARG A 73 19.50 -3.34 -8.32
N ASP A 74 19.20 -2.24 -7.60
CA ASP A 74 17.91 -1.54 -7.63
C ASP A 74 18.00 -0.09 -8.10
N ASP A 75 19.17 0.37 -8.53
CA ASP A 75 19.44 1.73 -8.99
C ASP A 75 19.66 1.86 -10.49
N LEU A 76 19.05 1.01 -11.30
CA LEU A 76 18.99 1.20 -12.74
C LEU A 76 18.16 2.46 -13.07
N GLY A 77 18.50 3.16 -14.14
CA GLY A 77 18.00 4.50 -14.45
C GLY A 77 16.49 4.68 -14.58
N GLY A 78 15.71 3.61 -14.55
CA GLY A 78 14.24 3.63 -14.67
C GLY A 78 13.48 3.24 -13.40
N TYR A 79 12.19 3.56 -13.38
CA TYR A 79 11.31 3.21 -12.26
C TYR A 79 11.09 1.69 -12.19
N LYS A 80 11.38 1.08 -11.02
CA LYS A 80 11.24 -0.37 -10.74
C LYS A 80 12.01 -1.26 -11.73
N GLN A 81 13.19 -0.83 -12.12
CA GLN A 81 14.11 -1.60 -12.95
C GLN A 81 15.21 -2.19 -12.06
N TYR A 82 15.40 -3.49 -12.16
CA TYR A 82 16.29 -4.26 -11.31
C TYR A 82 17.18 -5.17 -12.14
N ALA A 83 18.42 -5.34 -11.72
CA ALA A 83 19.27 -6.41 -12.21
C ALA A 83 19.44 -7.47 -11.11
N ILE A 84 19.21 -8.73 -11.44
CA ILE A 84 19.22 -9.84 -10.49
C ILE A 84 20.23 -10.91 -10.90
N TYR A 85 20.91 -11.47 -9.92
CA TYR A 85 21.69 -12.69 -10.03
C TYR A 85 21.45 -13.57 -8.80
N PHE A 86 21.35 -14.86 -8.99
CA PHE A 86 21.26 -15.79 -7.86
C PHE A 86 21.95 -17.12 -8.17
N LYS A 87 22.44 -17.75 -7.11
CA LYS A 87 22.99 -19.12 -7.10
C LYS A 87 22.13 -19.95 -6.15
N GLY A 88 21.49 -20.99 -6.65
CA GLY A 88 20.55 -21.83 -5.92
C GLY A 88 19.10 -21.43 -6.14
N LYS A 89 18.20 -21.83 -5.24
CA LYS A 89 16.74 -21.58 -5.36
C LYS A 89 16.35 -20.26 -4.68
N LEU A 90 15.50 -19.50 -5.37
CA LEU A 90 14.83 -18.33 -4.79
C LEU A 90 13.86 -18.75 -3.67
N ASN A 91 13.73 -17.91 -2.64
CA ASN A 91 12.78 -18.16 -1.55
C ASN A 91 11.32 -18.12 -2.05
N LYS A 92 11.03 -17.24 -2.97
CA LYS A 92 9.71 -17.08 -3.58
C LYS A 92 9.90 -16.59 -5.01
N GLU A 93 9.20 -17.21 -5.95
CA GLU A 93 9.17 -16.77 -7.35
C GLU A 93 7.95 -15.87 -7.60
N PRO A 94 8.04 -14.90 -8.52
CA PRO A 94 6.90 -14.08 -8.90
C PRO A 94 5.86 -14.93 -9.62
N LYS A 95 4.60 -14.56 -9.52
CA LYS A 95 3.56 -15.15 -10.36
C LYS A 95 3.80 -14.78 -11.82
N MET A 96 3.68 -15.75 -12.71
CA MET A 96 3.90 -15.59 -14.15
C MET A 96 2.59 -15.69 -14.92
N ILE A 97 2.36 -14.75 -15.85
CA ILE A 97 1.22 -14.81 -16.79
C ILE A 97 1.61 -15.57 -18.05
N LYS A 98 2.86 -15.39 -18.51
CA LYS A 98 3.39 -16.02 -19.71
C LYS A 98 4.90 -16.22 -19.56
N GLY A 99 5.43 -17.32 -20.12
CA GLY A 99 6.84 -17.63 -20.05
C GLY A 99 7.27 -18.08 -18.65
N ARG A 100 8.49 -17.76 -18.27
CA ARG A 100 9.11 -18.15 -16.99
C ARG A 100 9.97 -17.05 -16.38
N PHE A 101 10.28 -17.18 -15.12
CA PHE A 101 11.33 -16.41 -14.47
C PHE A 101 12.72 -16.97 -14.78
N PHE A 102 13.78 -16.33 -14.34
CA PHE A 102 15.15 -16.80 -14.51
C PHE A 102 15.37 -18.14 -13.81
N TYR A 103 16.21 -18.96 -14.42
CA TYR A 103 16.84 -20.13 -13.81
C TYR A 103 18.32 -19.83 -13.59
N GLU A 104 18.96 -20.58 -12.70
CA GLU A 104 20.40 -20.44 -12.45
C GLU A 104 21.22 -20.60 -13.74
N ASP A 105 20.78 -21.48 -14.64
CA ASP A 105 21.40 -21.72 -15.95
C ASP A 105 21.28 -20.56 -16.95
N ASP A 106 20.47 -19.56 -16.70
CA ASP A 106 20.34 -18.38 -17.58
C ASP A 106 21.49 -17.39 -17.37
N PHE A 107 22.16 -17.47 -16.21
CA PHE A 107 23.30 -16.64 -15.90
C PHE A 107 24.59 -17.17 -16.51
N ASN A 108 25.61 -16.34 -16.62
CA ASN A 108 26.96 -16.65 -17.13
C ASN A 108 27.02 -17.13 -18.60
N LYS A 109 25.91 -17.03 -19.36
CA LYS A 109 25.83 -17.45 -20.78
C LYS A 109 25.94 -16.32 -21.78
N ASN A 110 26.24 -15.14 -21.37
CA ASN A 110 26.37 -14.00 -22.27
C ASN A 110 25.07 -13.54 -22.95
N ASN A 111 23.92 -14.00 -22.49
CA ASN A 111 22.62 -13.67 -23.02
C ASN A 111 22.03 -12.49 -22.28
N LYS A 112 21.45 -11.52 -23.00
CA LYS A 112 20.72 -10.40 -22.43
C LYS A 112 19.25 -10.81 -22.29
N LEU A 113 18.83 -11.13 -21.07
CA LEU A 113 17.48 -11.63 -20.78
C LEU A 113 16.73 -10.67 -19.87
N ALA A 114 15.42 -10.55 -20.11
CA ALA A 114 14.54 -9.77 -19.27
C ALA A 114 13.26 -10.49 -18.90
N VAL A 115 12.73 -10.20 -17.71
CA VAL A 115 11.38 -10.58 -17.29
C VAL A 115 10.66 -9.29 -16.89
N ILE A 116 9.51 -9.03 -17.49
CA ILE A 116 8.79 -7.77 -17.35
C ILE A 116 7.44 -7.96 -16.70
N GLY A 117 6.92 -6.93 -16.04
CA GLY A 117 5.57 -6.89 -15.49
C GLY A 117 4.49 -6.75 -16.57
N LYS A 118 3.27 -7.18 -16.24
CA LYS A 118 2.14 -7.16 -17.19
C LYS A 118 1.75 -5.77 -17.69
N ASN A 119 2.02 -4.71 -16.91
CA ASN A 119 1.71 -3.34 -17.29
C ASN A 119 2.68 -2.78 -18.36
N LEU A 120 3.82 -3.43 -18.56
CA LEU A 120 4.87 -3.02 -19.51
C LEU A 120 4.80 -3.76 -20.84
N LYS A 121 3.71 -4.50 -21.09
CA LYS A 121 3.55 -5.28 -22.34
C LYS A 121 3.58 -4.41 -23.59
N ASP A 122 3.05 -3.20 -23.51
CA ASP A 122 2.96 -2.26 -24.63
C ASP A 122 4.33 -1.64 -24.99
N GLU A 123 5.33 -1.78 -24.11
CA GLU A 123 6.70 -1.34 -24.33
C GLU A 123 7.60 -2.41 -25.00
N ILE A 124 7.03 -3.60 -25.26
CA ILE A 124 7.75 -4.68 -25.92
C ILE A 124 8.00 -4.32 -27.38
N ILE A 125 9.25 -4.45 -27.79
CA ILE A 125 9.69 -4.27 -29.18
C ILE A 125 9.86 -5.65 -29.83
N VAL A 126 9.13 -5.90 -30.91
CA VAL A 126 9.25 -7.14 -31.65
C VAL A 126 10.31 -7.02 -32.74
N LYS A 127 11.36 -7.84 -32.68
CA LYS A 127 12.42 -7.95 -33.69
C LYS A 127 12.61 -9.40 -34.09
N ASN A 128 12.60 -9.69 -35.39
CA ASN A 128 12.79 -11.04 -35.94
C ASN A 128 11.87 -12.13 -35.31
N GLY A 129 10.64 -11.76 -34.93
CA GLY A 129 9.69 -12.68 -34.30
C GLY A 129 9.92 -12.92 -32.80
N GLU A 130 10.90 -12.29 -32.21
CA GLU A 130 11.20 -12.34 -30.77
C GLU A 130 10.86 -11.01 -30.07
N ASN A 131 10.53 -11.12 -28.78
CA ASN A 131 10.16 -9.98 -27.95
C ASN A 131 11.39 -9.45 -27.21
N TYR A 132 11.59 -8.13 -27.26
CA TYR A 132 12.68 -7.43 -26.58
C TYR A 132 12.16 -6.29 -25.75
N TYR A 133 12.88 -6.00 -24.67
CA TYR A 133 12.71 -4.79 -23.86
C TYR A 133 14.00 -3.96 -23.91
N TYR A 134 13.86 -2.64 -24.05
CA TYR A 134 14.99 -1.73 -24.16
C TYR A 134 15.28 -1.09 -22.80
N ILE A 135 16.46 -1.34 -22.26
CA ILE A 135 16.90 -0.83 -20.95
C ILE A 135 18.42 -0.63 -21.00
N GLU A 136 18.94 0.42 -20.34
CA GLU A 136 20.38 0.73 -20.26
C GLU A 136 21.07 0.72 -21.64
N ASN A 137 20.43 1.34 -22.62
CA ASN A 137 20.89 1.42 -24.02
C ASN A 137 21.05 0.08 -24.77
N GLU A 138 20.43 -1.00 -24.23
CA GLU A 138 20.57 -2.34 -24.76
C GLU A 138 19.22 -3.05 -24.89
N TYR A 139 19.19 -4.04 -25.79
CA TYR A 139 18.02 -4.88 -26.00
C TYR A 139 18.15 -6.19 -25.23
N TYR A 140 17.19 -6.44 -24.34
CA TYR A 140 17.08 -7.66 -23.56
C TYR A 140 15.93 -8.51 -24.10
N LYS A 141 16.18 -9.80 -24.38
CA LYS A 141 15.15 -10.72 -24.82
C LYS A 141 14.17 -11.00 -23.69
N VAL A 142 12.87 -10.77 -23.90
CA VAL A 142 11.83 -11.03 -22.92
C VAL A 142 11.51 -12.51 -22.86
N ILE A 143 11.85 -13.16 -21.73
CA ILE A 143 11.60 -14.60 -21.49
C ILE A 143 10.33 -14.88 -20.70
N GLY A 144 9.77 -13.86 -20.04
CA GLY A 144 8.56 -14.00 -19.24
C GLY A 144 7.86 -12.70 -18.94
N ILE A 145 6.57 -12.83 -18.60
CA ILE A 145 5.71 -11.72 -18.18
C ILE A 145 5.14 -12.05 -16.80
N MET A 146 5.53 -11.23 -15.81
CA MET A 146 5.10 -11.34 -14.42
C MET A 146 3.74 -10.70 -14.18
N GLY A 147 3.07 -11.16 -13.14
CA GLY A 147 1.81 -10.63 -12.65
C GLY A 147 0.78 -11.72 -12.41
N ASP A 148 -0.39 -11.29 -11.99
CA ASP A 148 -1.57 -12.15 -11.85
C ASP A 148 -2.67 -11.63 -12.77
N ARG A 149 -3.48 -12.53 -13.33
CA ARG A 149 -4.60 -12.16 -14.24
C ARG A 149 -5.75 -11.50 -13.52
N LYS A 150 -5.93 -11.82 -12.23
CA LYS A 150 -7.07 -11.39 -11.42
C LYS A 150 -6.72 -10.30 -10.42
N GLU A 151 -5.45 -10.25 -9.96
CA GLU A 151 -5.02 -9.35 -8.91
C GLU A 151 -3.86 -8.48 -9.39
N GLU A 152 -3.72 -7.31 -8.77
CA GLU A 152 -2.51 -6.52 -8.91
C GLU A 152 -1.41 -7.09 -8.01
N THR A 153 -0.19 -7.13 -8.54
CA THR A 153 1.01 -7.56 -7.84
C THR A 153 2.06 -6.46 -7.83
N SER A 154 2.98 -6.52 -6.91
CA SER A 154 4.09 -5.56 -6.81
C SER A 154 5.00 -5.57 -8.06
N CYS A 155 5.07 -6.72 -8.75
CA CYS A 155 5.88 -6.92 -9.94
C CYS A 155 5.20 -6.48 -11.24
N ASP A 156 3.94 -6.01 -11.21
CA ASP A 156 3.17 -5.68 -12.42
C ASP A 156 3.81 -4.59 -13.29
N SER A 157 4.57 -3.67 -12.66
CA SER A 157 5.28 -2.58 -13.33
C SER A 157 6.80 -2.66 -13.13
N SER A 158 7.33 -3.84 -12.83
CA SER A 158 8.75 -4.06 -12.60
C SER A 158 9.41 -4.74 -13.78
N VAL A 159 10.69 -4.45 -13.99
CA VAL A 159 11.55 -5.13 -14.96
C VAL A 159 12.73 -5.75 -14.22
N TYR A 160 13.00 -7.00 -14.51
CA TYR A 160 14.21 -7.69 -14.02
C TYR A 160 15.05 -8.09 -15.21
N ILE A 161 16.34 -7.75 -15.19
CA ILE A 161 17.35 -8.19 -16.14
C ILE A 161 18.38 -9.05 -15.43
N ASN A 162 19.10 -9.85 -16.15
CA ASN A 162 20.18 -10.63 -15.58
C ASN A 162 21.41 -9.75 -15.33
N LEU A 163 21.89 -9.74 -14.08
CA LEU A 163 22.97 -8.85 -13.62
C LEU A 163 24.31 -9.13 -14.30
N ASP A 164 24.61 -10.38 -14.62
CA ASP A 164 25.84 -10.77 -15.31
C ASP A 164 25.97 -10.16 -16.72
N SER A 165 24.84 -9.92 -17.39
CA SER A 165 24.84 -9.26 -18.70
C SER A 165 25.11 -7.76 -18.63
N LEU A 166 24.72 -7.12 -17.51
CA LEU A 166 24.93 -5.69 -17.28
C LEU A 166 26.41 -5.37 -17.00
N ILE A 167 27.09 -6.23 -16.23
CA ILE A 167 28.44 -5.96 -15.70
C ILE A 167 29.53 -6.52 -16.63
N LYS A 168 29.17 -6.96 -17.80
CA LYS A 168 30.06 -7.71 -18.69
C LYS A 168 31.23 -6.91 -19.27
N ASP A 169 31.06 -5.60 -19.49
CA ASP A 169 32.04 -4.80 -20.18
C ASP A 169 33.23 -4.38 -19.27
N ASN A 170 33.36 -4.97 -18.06
CA ASN A 170 34.42 -4.73 -17.09
C ASN A 170 34.73 -3.23 -16.85
N THR A 171 33.74 -2.36 -17.01
CA THR A 171 33.88 -0.94 -16.71
C THR A 171 33.37 -0.65 -15.31
N SER A 172 34.10 0.15 -14.55
CA SER A 172 33.71 0.59 -13.20
C SER A 172 32.32 1.20 -13.13
N PHE A 173 31.85 1.80 -14.25
CA PHE A 173 30.53 2.41 -14.36
C PHE A 173 29.39 1.42 -14.12
N TYR A 174 29.47 0.21 -14.65
CA TYR A 174 28.41 -0.79 -14.50
C TYR A 174 28.44 -1.52 -13.16
N LEU A 175 29.56 -1.50 -12.45
CA LEU A 175 29.69 -2.08 -11.11
C LEU A 175 29.19 -1.14 -10.02
N GLN A 176 29.32 0.18 -10.23
CA GLN A 176 28.88 1.16 -9.25
C GLN A 176 27.37 1.14 -9.12
N GLY A 177 26.88 1.07 -7.88
CA GLY A 177 25.45 1.05 -7.64
C GLY A 177 25.04 0.59 -6.24
N HIS A 178 23.74 0.55 -6.04
CA HIS A 178 23.11 0.06 -4.83
C HIS A 178 22.69 -1.41 -4.98
N TYR A 179 23.12 -2.23 -4.03
CA TYR A 179 22.91 -3.66 -4.06
C TYR A 179 22.21 -4.16 -2.81
N ILE A 180 21.37 -5.16 -2.99
CA ILE A 180 20.69 -5.89 -1.93
C ILE A 180 21.13 -7.35 -2.01
N LEU A 181 21.70 -7.85 -0.92
CA LEU A 181 22.21 -9.22 -0.80
C LEU A 181 21.36 -10.01 0.18
N GLN A 182 21.07 -11.24 -0.17
CA GLN A 182 20.49 -12.22 0.74
C GLN A 182 21.13 -13.58 0.51
N SER A 183 21.51 -14.23 1.60
CA SER A 183 21.96 -15.62 1.59
C SER A 183 21.04 -16.51 2.40
N LYS A 184 21.25 -17.83 2.28
CA LYS A 184 20.65 -18.82 3.18
C LYS A 184 21.40 -18.95 4.50
N GLY A 185 22.67 -18.52 4.55
CA GLY A 185 23.51 -18.44 5.73
C GLY A 185 23.49 -17.05 6.36
N GLU A 186 24.57 -16.70 7.04
CA GLU A 186 24.77 -15.35 7.56
C GLU A 186 25.14 -14.40 6.41
N ASN A 187 24.32 -13.38 6.17
CA ASN A 187 24.56 -12.38 5.14
C ASN A 187 25.88 -11.63 5.36
N GLU A 188 26.27 -11.48 6.61
CA GLU A 188 27.50 -10.81 7.02
C GLU A 188 28.75 -11.52 6.49
N GLU A 189 28.80 -12.86 6.52
CA GLU A 189 29.95 -13.63 5.99
C GLU A 189 30.13 -13.36 4.49
N ILE A 190 29.03 -13.46 3.72
CA ILE A 190 29.08 -13.20 2.27
C ILE A 190 29.41 -11.74 1.98
N PHE A 191 28.93 -10.81 2.81
CA PHE A 191 29.26 -9.40 2.64
C PHE A 191 30.76 -9.14 2.89
N GLN A 192 31.38 -9.82 3.87
CA GLN A 192 32.83 -9.75 4.07
C GLN A 192 33.59 -10.34 2.87
N ASP A 193 33.08 -11.41 2.27
CA ASP A 193 33.68 -11.96 1.04
C ASP A 193 33.60 -10.93 -0.10
N VAL A 194 32.47 -10.23 -0.26
CA VAL A 194 32.34 -9.13 -1.23
C VAL A 194 33.33 -8.01 -0.94
N LYS A 195 33.50 -7.59 0.32
CA LYS A 195 34.51 -6.61 0.72
C LYS A 195 35.93 -7.06 0.35
N ASN A 196 36.32 -8.28 0.74
CA ASN A 196 37.63 -8.82 0.49
C ASN A 196 37.96 -8.89 -1.02
N ILE A 197 36.97 -9.17 -1.87
CA ILE A 197 37.11 -9.20 -3.32
C ILE A 197 37.56 -7.84 -3.87
N TYR A 198 37.05 -6.74 -3.28
CA TYR A 198 37.24 -5.39 -3.77
C TYR A 198 38.22 -4.53 -2.98
N GLU A 199 38.71 -4.99 -1.81
CA GLU A 199 39.51 -4.23 -0.84
C GLU A 199 40.83 -3.64 -1.40
N ASN A 200 41.38 -4.17 -2.49
CA ASN A 200 42.62 -3.73 -3.09
C ASN A 200 42.44 -3.04 -4.47
N LYS A 201 41.28 -2.54 -4.83
CA LYS A 201 40.94 -2.19 -6.22
C LYS A 201 40.33 -0.79 -6.39
N ASN A 202 40.66 0.21 -5.61
CA ASN A 202 40.02 1.53 -5.67
C ASN A 202 38.49 1.49 -5.67
N VAL A 203 37.91 0.42 -5.11
CA VAL A 203 36.48 0.18 -4.98
C VAL A 203 36.11 0.25 -3.52
N ILE A 204 35.17 1.10 -3.19
CA ILE A 204 34.69 1.28 -1.84
C ILE A 204 33.35 0.55 -1.71
N VAL A 205 33.29 -0.46 -0.87
CA VAL A 205 32.06 -1.17 -0.52
C VAL A 205 31.60 -0.68 0.85
N ARG A 206 30.45 -0.01 0.89
CA ARG A 206 29.86 0.50 2.14
C ARG A 206 28.56 -0.20 2.42
N GLU A 207 28.47 -0.80 3.59
CA GLU A 207 27.20 -1.28 4.11
C GLU A 207 26.29 -0.09 4.40
N LYS A 208 25.07 -0.15 3.91
CA LYS A 208 24.01 0.74 4.37
C LYS A 208 23.37 0.06 5.58
N ILE A 209 23.84 0.43 6.78
CA ILE A 209 23.25 -0.06 8.03
C ILE A 209 21.76 0.24 7.98
N SER A 210 20.97 -0.76 7.65
CA SER A 210 19.53 -0.68 7.92
C SER A 210 19.45 -0.75 9.44
N GLU A 211 19.13 0.37 10.09
CA GLU A 211 18.79 0.35 11.51
C GLU A 211 17.95 -0.88 11.76
N ASN A 212 18.27 -1.65 12.82
CA ASN A 212 17.49 -2.81 13.27
C ASN A 212 16.09 -2.33 13.64
N GLN A 213 15.29 -2.07 12.61
CA GLN A 213 13.94 -1.56 12.75
C GLN A 213 13.06 -2.72 13.18
N SER A 214 12.32 -2.53 14.25
CA SER A 214 11.27 -3.47 14.65
C SER A 214 10.33 -3.72 13.45
N PRO A 215 9.67 -4.89 13.35
CA PRO A 215 8.70 -5.13 12.29
C PRO A 215 7.66 -4.02 12.14
N ILE A 216 7.29 -3.40 13.26
CA ILE A 216 6.35 -2.27 13.30
C ILE A 216 6.97 -1.00 12.68
N SER A 217 8.24 -0.69 12.96
CA SER A 217 8.89 0.49 12.37
C SER A 217 9.17 0.31 10.88
N LYS A 218 9.46 -0.92 10.41
CA LYS A 218 9.55 -1.23 8.97
C LYS A 218 8.23 -0.97 8.25
N ILE A 219 7.10 -1.36 8.86
CA ILE A 219 5.76 -1.09 8.33
C ILE A 219 5.48 0.41 8.36
N LEU A 220 5.75 1.09 9.49
CA LEU A 220 5.50 2.52 9.62
C LEU A 220 6.34 3.37 8.65
N ASN A 221 7.59 2.99 8.40
CA ASN A 221 8.45 3.70 7.43
C ASN A 221 8.07 3.44 5.97
N LYS A 222 7.42 2.29 5.69
CA LYS A 222 6.85 1.98 4.37
C LYS A 222 5.47 2.62 4.15
N ILE A 223 4.77 2.98 5.23
CA ILE A 223 3.54 3.75 5.09
C ILE A 223 3.95 5.16 4.67
N ASP A 224 3.65 5.51 3.43
CA ASP A 224 3.86 6.85 2.93
C ASP A 224 3.12 7.85 3.85
N VAL A 225 3.88 8.81 4.41
CA VAL A 225 3.35 9.88 5.27
C VAL A 225 2.16 10.59 4.60
N TYR A 226 2.21 10.73 3.27
CA TYR A 226 1.13 11.28 2.46
C TYR A 226 -0.17 10.46 2.55
N SER A 227 -0.08 9.14 2.61
CA SER A 227 -1.25 8.27 2.77
C SER A 227 -1.90 8.44 4.14
N ILE A 228 -1.10 8.55 5.21
CA ILE A 228 -1.60 8.80 6.58
C ILE A 228 -2.27 10.18 6.66
N GLU A 229 -1.64 11.20 6.10
CA GLU A 229 -2.16 12.58 6.08
C GLU A 229 -3.52 12.64 5.36
N ASN A 230 -3.66 11.96 4.23
CA ASN A 230 -4.93 11.89 3.51
C ASN A 230 -6.03 11.17 4.30
N ILE A 231 -5.71 10.09 5.02
CA ILE A 231 -6.67 9.42 5.91
C ILE A 231 -7.17 10.37 6.99
N ILE A 232 -6.26 11.08 7.65
CA ILE A 232 -6.59 12.03 8.71
C ILE A 232 -7.50 13.14 8.15
N LYS A 233 -7.19 13.70 6.98
CA LYS A 233 -8.01 14.71 6.30
C LYS A 233 -9.42 14.18 6.02
N VAL A 234 -9.54 12.96 5.48
CA VAL A 234 -10.84 12.33 5.22
C VAL A 234 -11.63 12.16 6.51
N ILE A 235 -11.04 11.67 7.58
CA ILE A 235 -11.70 11.49 8.88
C ILE A 235 -12.18 12.84 9.45
N ILE A 236 -11.36 13.89 9.39
CA ILE A 236 -11.73 15.23 9.86
C ILE A 236 -12.93 15.77 9.09
N VAL A 237 -12.90 15.69 7.74
CA VAL A 237 -14.00 16.13 6.89
C VAL A 237 -15.29 15.37 7.20
N LEU A 238 -15.19 14.06 7.44
CA LEU A 238 -16.33 13.22 7.81
C LEU A 238 -16.92 13.61 9.16
N ILE A 239 -16.09 13.82 10.17
CA ILE A 239 -16.55 14.28 11.52
C ILE A 239 -17.28 15.62 11.41
N LEU A 240 -16.74 16.57 10.64
CA LEU A 240 -17.37 17.88 10.44
C LEU A 240 -18.72 17.75 9.72
N ASN A 241 -18.81 16.96 8.66
CA ASN A 241 -20.06 16.74 7.93
C ASN A 241 -21.14 16.09 8.81
N ILE A 242 -20.76 15.07 9.60
CA ILE A 242 -21.70 14.41 10.52
C ILE A 242 -22.16 15.38 11.59
N SER A 243 -21.25 16.15 12.17
CA SER A 243 -21.58 17.11 13.22
C SER A 243 -22.56 18.18 12.72
N LEU A 244 -22.29 18.77 11.54
CA LEU A 244 -23.17 19.75 10.91
C LEU A 244 -24.54 19.17 10.60
N THR A 245 -24.58 17.97 10.02
CA THR A 245 -25.83 17.28 9.65
C THR A 245 -26.64 16.92 10.88
N THR A 246 -25.98 16.47 11.95
CA THR A 246 -26.65 16.12 13.21
C THR A 246 -27.20 17.36 13.91
N ILE A 247 -26.48 18.49 13.89
CA ILE A 247 -26.97 19.77 14.40
C ILE A 247 -28.22 20.23 13.62
N TYR A 248 -28.16 20.12 12.28
CA TYR A 248 -29.31 20.46 11.43
C TYR A 248 -30.52 19.57 11.71
N TRP A 249 -30.30 18.26 11.83
CA TRP A 249 -31.33 17.28 12.16
C TRP A 249 -32.00 17.58 13.51
N ILE A 250 -31.21 17.94 14.55
CA ILE A 250 -31.69 18.31 15.86
C ILE A 250 -32.50 19.62 15.82
N LYS A 251 -32.02 20.65 15.11
CA LYS A 251 -32.77 21.90 14.95
C LYS A 251 -34.16 21.62 14.37
N ARG A 252 -34.27 20.69 13.43
CA ARG A 252 -35.54 20.29 12.83
C ARG A 252 -36.47 19.54 13.79
N LYS A 253 -35.90 18.86 14.80
CA LYS A 253 -36.65 18.17 15.86
C LYS A 253 -36.84 19.03 17.13
N SER A 254 -36.31 20.23 17.15
CA SER A 254 -36.33 21.10 18.34
C SER A 254 -37.76 21.34 18.87
N ARG A 255 -38.75 21.48 17.99
CA ARG A 255 -40.15 21.63 18.38
C ARG A 255 -40.67 20.40 19.18
N ILE A 256 -40.38 19.20 18.72
CA ILE A 256 -40.80 17.95 19.40
C ILE A 256 -40.08 17.81 20.73
N ILE A 257 -38.83 18.17 20.77
CA ILE A 257 -38.00 18.16 21.98
C ILE A 257 -38.53 19.20 22.99
N GLY A 258 -38.90 20.40 22.52
CA GLY A 258 -39.52 21.44 23.35
C GLY A 258 -40.82 20.99 24.00
N ILE A 259 -41.72 20.38 23.22
CA ILE A 259 -43.00 19.84 23.71
C ILE A 259 -42.76 18.75 24.80
N LYS A 260 -41.82 17.80 24.53
CA LYS A 260 -41.48 16.76 25.50
C LYS A 260 -40.93 17.35 26.81
N ARG A 261 -40.08 18.39 26.73
CA ARG A 261 -39.60 19.13 27.90
C ARG A 261 -40.71 19.81 28.68
N ALA A 262 -41.65 20.46 27.97
CA ALA A 262 -42.82 21.10 28.61
C ALA A 262 -43.72 20.08 29.30
N MET A 263 -43.78 18.85 28.81
CA MET A 263 -44.49 17.72 29.44
C MET A 263 -43.69 17.02 30.56
N GLY A 264 -42.54 17.59 31.01
CA GLY A 264 -41.79 17.08 32.14
C GLY A 264 -40.70 16.05 31.80
N ALA A 265 -40.34 15.87 30.55
CA ALA A 265 -39.26 14.95 30.19
C ALA A 265 -37.91 15.48 30.69
N THR A 266 -37.15 14.64 31.40
CA THR A 266 -35.80 15.00 31.92
C THR A 266 -34.80 15.12 30.79
N LYS A 267 -33.74 15.94 31.01
CA LYS A 267 -32.64 16.10 30.05
C LYS A 267 -32.02 14.76 29.64
N ASN A 268 -31.77 13.89 30.62
CA ASN A 268 -31.17 12.59 30.37
C ASN A 268 -32.03 11.68 29.49
N ARG A 269 -33.35 11.69 29.67
CA ARG A 269 -34.28 10.91 28.85
C ARG A 269 -34.28 11.35 27.39
N ILE A 270 -34.24 12.67 27.16
CA ILE A 270 -34.17 13.25 25.82
C ILE A 270 -32.80 12.93 25.15
N SER A 271 -31.70 13.05 25.93
CA SER A 271 -30.36 12.73 25.45
C SER A 271 -30.22 11.27 25.02
N LEU A 272 -30.74 10.33 25.83
CA LEU A 272 -30.75 8.91 25.50
C LEU A 272 -31.61 8.59 24.28
N GLU A 273 -32.78 9.25 24.13
CA GLU A 273 -33.62 9.06 22.94
C GLU A 273 -32.90 9.53 21.66
N ILE A 274 -32.20 10.67 21.70
CA ILE A 274 -31.42 11.18 20.58
C ILE A 274 -30.26 10.22 20.25
N LEU A 275 -29.52 9.79 21.25
CA LEU A 275 -28.41 8.87 21.07
C LEU A 275 -28.87 7.55 20.44
N LYS A 276 -29.97 6.96 20.96
CA LYS A 276 -30.54 5.73 20.44
C LYS A 276 -30.98 5.88 18.97
N GLU A 277 -31.63 6.99 18.62
CA GLU A 277 -32.08 7.23 17.24
C GLU A 277 -30.90 7.40 16.28
N LEU A 278 -29.89 8.21 16.65
CA LEU A 278 -28.69 8.40 15.85
C LEU A 278 -27.89 7.11 15.68
N SER A 279 -27.69 6.34 16.74
CA SER A 279 -26.99 5.05 16.67
C SER A 279 -27.73 4.05 15.79
N THR A 280 -29.06 3.99 15.87
CA THR A 280 -29.87 3.10 15.02
C THR A 280 -29.72 3.49 13.55
N VAL A 281 -29.82 4.78 13.22
CA VAL A 281 -29.65 5.26 11.84
C VAL A 281 -28.26 4.99 11.33
N SER A 282 -27.22 5.24 12.13
CA SER A 282 -25.82 5.03 11.72
C SER A 282 -25.50 3.57 11.44
N ILE A 283 -25.98 2.66 12.30
CA ILE A 283 -25.75 1.21 12.13
C ILE A 283 -26.45 0.68 10.88
N ILE A 284 -27.72 1.03 10.68
CA ILE A 284 -28.45 0.59 9.48
C ILE A 284 -27.78 1.16 8.21
N SER A 285 -27.40 2.44 8.24
CA SER A 285 -26.73 3.09 7.12
C SER A 285 -25.36 2.49 6.83
N PHE A 286 -24.63 2.07 7.88
CA PHE A 286 -23.35 1.36 7.72
C PHE A 286 -23.54 0.06 6.93
N PHE A 287 -24.52 -0.77 7.28
CA PHE A 287 -24.76 -2.02 6.56
C PHE A 287 -25.16 -1.78 5.10
N ILE A 288 -25.97 -0.77 4.82
CA ILE A 288 -26.33 -0.40 3.45
C ILE A 288 -25.09 0.09 2.69
N GLY A 289 -24.26 0.93 3.29
CA GLY A 289 -22.99 1.40 2.72
C GLY A 289 -22.02 0.26 2.45
N TYR A 290 -21.93 -0.72 3.37
CA TYR A 290 -21.10 -1.92 3.22
C TYR A 290 -21.60 -2.79 2.04
N LEU A 291 -22.89 -3.03 1.93
CA LEU A 291 -23.46 -3.77 0.80
C LEU A 291 -23.22 -3.06 -0.53
N SER A 292 -23.36 -1.73 -0.56
CA SER A 292 -23.06 -0.92 -1.75
C SER A 292 -21.59 -1.03 -2.14
N TYR A 293 -20.67 -1.04 -1.16
CA TYR A 293 -19.23 -1.25 -1.36
C TYR A 293 -18.96 -2.63 -1.97
N LEU A 294 -19.53 -3.70 -1.41
CA LEU A 294 -19.36 -5.06 -1.94
C LEU A 294 -19.89 -5.18 -3.38
N PHE A 295 -21.01 -4.54 -3.67
CA PHE A 295 -21.61 -4.56 -5.01
C PHE A 295 -20.71 -3.85 -6.03
N ILE A 296 -20.17 -2.68 -5.70
CA ILE A 296 -19.29 -1.93 -6.61
C ILE A 296 -17.95 -2.67 -6.81
N THR A 297 -17.38 -3.25 -5.76
CA THR A 297 -16.15 -4.06 -5.89
C THR A 297 -16.39 -5.30 -6.74
N TYR A 298 -17.54 -5.94 -6.64
CA TYR A 298 -17.93 -7.06 -7.49
C TYR A 298 -17.99 -6.67 -8.98
N ILE A 299 -18.59 -5.53 -9.29
CA ILE A 299 -18.69 -5.04 -10.69
C ILE A 299 -17.30 -4.72 -11.24
N ARG A 300 -16.44 -4.09 -10.44
CA ARG A 300 -15.11 -3.66 -10.87
C ARG A 300 -14.13 -4.83 -11.03
N ASP A 301 -14.07 -5.72 -10.04
CA ASP A 301 -13.02 -6.73 -9.91
C ASP A 301 -13.50 -8.14 -10.32
N GLY A 302 -14.82 -8.33 -10.53
CA GLY A 302 -15.42 -9.63 -10.90
C GLY A 302 -15.48 -10.65 -9.75
N TYR A 303 -15.02 -10.31 -8.56
CA TYR A 303 -15.07 -11.15 -7.36
C TYR A 303 -15.19 -10.29 -6.10
N VAL A 304 -15.68 -10.89 -5.01
CA VAL A 304 -15.81 -10.23 -3.71
C VAL A 304 -14.83 -10.86 -2.73
N LYS A 305 -13.93 -10.05 -2.16
CA LYS A 305 -13.14 -10.43 -0.98
C LYS A 305 -13.79 -9.84 0.27
N PHE A 306 -14.11 -10.71 1.20
CA PHE A 306 -14.70 -10.31 2.47
C PHE A 306 -13.60 -10.02 3.49
N TYR A 307 -13.39 -8.75 3.82
CA TYR A 307 -12.41 -8.32 4.81
C TYR A 307 -13.11 -8.05 6.15
N PHE A 308 -13.20 -9.07 7.00
CA PHE A 308 -13.91 -8.98 8.27
C PHE A 308 -13.29 -7.95 9.23
N VAL A 309 -11.97 -7.89 9.31
CA VAL A 309 -11.25 -6.95 10.17
C VAL A 309 -11.51 -5.50 9.73
N THR A 310 -11.43 -5.23 8.43
CA THR A 310 -11.71 -3.91 7.85
C THR A 310 -13.16 -3.49 8.11
N MET A 311 -14.12 -4.41 7.97
CA MET A 311 -15.52 -4.18 8.29
C MET A 311 -15.70 -3.75 9.75
N LEU A 312 -15.09 -4.48 10.71
CA LEU A 312 -15.16 -4.15 12.12
C LEU A 312 -14.50 -2.81 12.45
N ALA A 313 -13.35 -2.53 11.84
CA ALA A 313 -12.64 -1.25 12.03
C ALA A 313 -13.51 -0.06 11.59
N VAL A 314 -14.12 -0.14 10.40
CA VAL A 314 -15.00 0.92 9.90
C VAL A 314 -16.26 1.05 10.74
N LEU A 315 -16.84 -0.06 11.18
CA LEU A 315 -17.98 -0.04 12.11
C LEU A 315 -17.61 0.65 13.43
N GLY A 316 -16.45 0.37 13.99
CA GLY A 316 -15.94 1.05 15.18
C GLY A 316 -15.79 2.56 14.97
N ILE A 317 -15.18 2.97 13.85
CA ILE A 317 -15.03 4.39 13.49
C ILE A 317 -16.41 5.08 13.34
N THR A 318 -17.37 4.43 12.69
CA THR A 318 -18.73 4.99 12.53
C THR A 318 -19.47 5.13 13.86
N ILE A 319 -19.30 4.21 14.78
CA ILE A 319 -19.87 4.32 16.12
C ILE A 319 -19.23 5.48 16.89
N ILE A 320 -17.90 5.57 16.90
CA ILE A 320 -17.17 6.63 17.60
C ILE A 320 -17.56 8.01 17.05
N THR A 321 -17.59 8.19 15.75
CA THR A 321 -17.98 9.45 15.12
C THR A 321 -19.43 9.83 15.43
N THR A 322 -20.34 8.84 15.47
CA THR A 322 -21.73 9.05 15.87
C THR A 322 -21.87 9.48 17.32
N LEU A 323 -21.08 8.89 18.23
CA LEU A 323 -21.08 9.27 19.65
C LEU A 323 -20.57 10.71 19.85
N ILE A 324 -19.50 11.09 19.14
CA ILE A 324 -18.98 12.47 19.17
C ILE A 324 -20.03 13.46 18.65
N ALA A 325 -20.64 13.17 17.51
CA ALA A 325 -21.68 14.03 16.94
C ALA A 325 -22.92 14.15 17.84
N ALA A 326 -23.34 13.03 18.44
CA ALA A 326 -24.44 13.04 19.41
C ALA A 326 -24.07 13.86 20.66
N GLY A 327 -22.86 13.73 21.19
CA GLY A 327 -22.38 14.49 22.34
C GLY A 327 -22.41 15.99 22.09
N ILE A 328 -21.84 16.46 20.95
CA ILE A 328 -21.88 17.87 20.55
C ILE A 328 -23.34 18.38 20.46
N SER A 329 -24.19 17.58 19.89
CA SER A 329 -25.59 17.93 19.68
C SER A 329 -26.38 18.00 20.98
N ILE A 330 -26.19 17.04 21.88
CA ILE A 330 -26.80 17.01 23.22
C ILE A 330 -26.33 18.20 24.05
N TYR A 331 -25.03 18.55 23.99
CA TYR A 331 -24.49 19.74 24.66
C TYR A 331 -25.22 21.00 24.20
N ASN A 332 -25.38 21.19 22.89
CA ASN A 332 -26.08 22.36 22.34
C ASN A 332 -27.55 22.43 22.78
N ILE A 333 -28.27 21.28 22.78
CA ILE A 333 -29.67 21.22 23.25
C ILE A 333 -29.79 21.56 24.73
N ASN A 334 -28.87 21.06 25.54
CA ASN A 334 -28.90 21.32 27.00
C ASN A 334 -28.64 22.79 27.36
N LYS A 335 -27.93 23.52 26.51
CA LYS A 335 -27.65 24.95 26.65
C LYS A 335 -28.84 25.84 26.19
N MET A 336 -29.77 25.31 25.37
CA MET A 336 -30.91 26.06 24.89
C MET A 336 -31.98 26.17 25.98
N GLU A 337 -32.43 27.41 26.24
CA GLU A 337 -33.56 27.67 27.15
C GLU A 337 -34.88 27.23 26.49
N PRO A 338 -35.80 26.55 27.19
CA PRO A 338 -37.07 26.09 26.67
C PRO A 338 -37.93 27.21 26.02
N SER A 339 -37.84 28.42 26.56
CA SER A 339 -38.55 29.61 26.05
C SER A 339 -38.10 30.07 24.67
N LYS A 340 -36.76 29.91 24.36
CA LYS A 340 -36.22 30.25 23.06
C LYS A 340 -36.59 29.19 21.98
N ILE A 341 -36.73 27.94 22.40
CA ILE A 341 -37.12 26.83 21.49
C ILE A 341 -38.56 27.02 20.97
N MET A 342 -39.44 27.57 21.78
CA MET A 342 -40.84 27.81 21.40
C MET A 342 -41.03 29.12 20.62
N ARG A 343 -40.12 30.10 20.69
CA ARG A 343 -40.21 31.37 19.95
C ARG A 343 -39.65 31.31 18.51
N CYS A 344 -38.88 30.28 18.16
CA CYS A 344 -38.31 30.09 16.83
C CYS A 344 -39.23 29.25 15.91
N CYS A 345 -40.52 29.22 16.19
CA CYS A 345 -41.59 28.66 15.35
C CYS A 345 -42.49 29.80 14.87
#